data_bfe56689c1858b8cb5b73f05a3f44a62
#
_entry.id   bfe56689c1858b8cb5b73f05a3f44a62
#
_cell.length_a   1.000
_cell.length_b   1.000
_cell.length_c   1.000
_cell.angle_alpha   90.00
_cell.angle_beta   90.00
_cell.angle_gamma   90.00
#
_symmetry.space_group_name_H-M   'P 1'
#
loop_
_entity.id
_entity.type
_entity.pdbx_description
1 polymer ?
#
loop_
_entity_poly.entity_id
_entity_poly.type
_entity_poly.pdbx_seq_one_letter_code
_entity_poly.pdbx_strand_id
1 'polypeptide(L)'
;MFFINLFTMSKELHYLKNAFDYTGINSLGDFIYQYSYNTVIEMCKTKNIHFEDKDLLLLDVFCGGASIMYQHYILGKYDLSPKQAGHLLYQMFPENFKISW
;
A
#
# COMPACT_ATOMS: atom_id res chain seq x y z
N MET A 1 -1.40 -3.15 12.53
CA MET A 1 -0.86 -2.08 11.67
C MET A 1 -1.28 -2.30 10.22
N PHE A 2 -1.69 -1.23 9.56
CA PHE A 2 -2.26 -1.32 8.21
C PHE A 2 -1.30 -1.93 7.18
N PHE A 3 -0.04 -1.45 7.15
CA PHE A 3 0.89 -1.92 6.11
C PHE A 3 1.28 -3.38 6.30
N ILE A 4 1.43 -3.84 7.54
CA ILE A 4 1.71 -5.25 7.80
C ILE A 4 0.52 -6.12 7.39
N ASN A 5 -0.70 -5.67 7.70
CA ASN A 5 -1.91 -6.40 7.32
C ASN A 5 -2.06 -6.47 5.81
N LEU A 6 -1.69 -5.41 5.09
CA LEU A 6 -1.73 -5.39 3.64
C LEU A 6 -0.87 -6.52 3.04
N PHE A 7 0.34 -6.70 3.55
CA PHE A 7 1.23 -7.76 3.07
C PHE A 7 0.85 -9.13 3.60
N THR A 8 0.22 -9.21 4.77
CA THR A 8 -0.29 -10.48 5.30
C THR A 8 -1.41 -11.03 4.40
N MET A 9 -2.28 -10.15 3.90
CA MET A 9 -3.33 -10.53 2.95
C MET A 9 -2.75 -11.14 1.67
N SER A 10 -1.52 -10.79 1.31
CA SER A 10 -0.89 -11.30 0.09
C SER A 10 -0.75 -12.82 0.10
N LYS A 11 -0.70 -13.45 1.28
CA LYS A 11 -0.64 -14.92 1.37
C LYS A 11 -1.88 -15.58 0.77
N GLU A 12 -3.05 -15.00 1.01
CA GLU A 12 -4.30 -15.49 0.42
C GLU A 12 -4.33 -15.19 -1.07
N LEU A 13 -3.89 -13.98 -1.46
CA LEU A 13 -3.84 -13.58 -2.86
C LEU A 13 -2.80 -14.36 -3.65
N HIS A 14 -1.79 -14.90 -2.98
CA HIS A 14 -0.75 -15.69 -3.62
C HIS A 14 -1.32 -16.93 -4.32
N TYR A 15 -2.37 -17.54 -3.77
CA TYR A 15 -3.05 -18.66 -4.42
C TYR A 15 -3.68 -18.25 -5.73
N LEU A 16 -4.04 -16.99 -5.87
CA LEU A 16 -4.64 -16.45 -7.09
C LEU A 16 -3.60 -15.99 -8.10
N LYS A 17 -2.34 -15.93 -7.70
CA LYS A 17 -1.25 -15.46 -8.56
C LYS A 17 -1.20 -16.19 -9.91
N ASN A 18 -1.39 -17.51 -9.90
CA ASN A 18 -1.36 -18.32 -11.11
C ASN A 18 -2.66 -18.23 -11.91
N ALA A 19 -3.74 -17.76 -11.28
CA ALA A 19 -5.02 -17.54 -11.93
C ALA A 19 -5.13 -16.16 -12.55
N PHE A 20 -4.29 -15.21 -12.10
CA PHE A 20 -4.23 -13.88 -12.69
C PHE A 20 -3.36 -13.93 -13.94
N ASP A 21 -3.90 -13.47 -15.05
CA ASP A 21 -3.10 -13.10 -16.19
C ASP A 21 -2.44 -11.74 -15.90
N TYR A 22 -1.71 -11.22 -16.85
CA TYR A 22 -1.04 -9.92 -16.69
C TYR A 22 -2.03 -8.80 -16.35
N THR A 23 -3.22 -8.83 -16.95
CA THR A 23 -4.28 -7.85 -16.70
C THR A 23 -4.77 -7.95 -15.27
N GLY A 24 -4.91 -9.17 -14.72
CA GLY A 24 -5.33 -9.38 -13.34
C GLY A 24 -4.36 -8.79 -12.33
N ILE A 25 -3.05 -8.92 -12.56
CA ILE A 25 -2.03 -8.33 -11.69
C ILE A 25 -2.12 -6.80 -11.73
N ASN A 26 -2.31 -6.20 -12.91
CA ASN A 26 -2.46 -4.76 -13.03
C ASN A 26 -3.72 -4.27 -12.33
N SER A 27 -4.83 -4.99 -12.45
CA SER A 27 -6.08 -4.65 -11.76
C SER A 27 -5.91 -4.70 -10.25
N LEU A 28 -5.14 -5.67 -9.74
CA LEU A 28 -4.82 -5.74 -8.32
C LEU A 28 -3.99 -4.54 -7.89
N GLY A 29 -3.02 -4.12 -8.70
CA GLY A 29 -2.23 -2.93 -8.45
C GLY A 29 -3.09 -1.68 -8.34
N ASP A 30 -4.04 -1.50 -9.26
CA ASP A 30 -4.97 -0.38 -9.22
C ASP A 30 -5.83 -0.42 -7.96
N PHE A 31 -6.29 -1.60 -7.57
CA PHE A 31 -7.05 -1.77 -6.34
C PHE A 31 -6.24 -1.35 -5.12
N ILE A 32 -4.99 -1.81 -5.02
CA ILE A 32 -4.12 -1.49 -3.88
C ILE A 32 -3.85 0.02 -3.83
N TYR A 33 -3.62 0.66 -4.98
CA TYR A 33 -3.44 2.11 -5.04
C TYR A 33 -4.67 2.84 -4.47
N GLN A 34 -5.85 2.54 -4.98
CA GLN A 34 -7.08 3.20 -4.55
C GLN A 34 -7.41 2.91 -3.09
N TYR A 35 -7.26 1.67 -2.67
CA TYR A 35 -7.52 1.28 -1.30
C TYR A 35 -6.61 2.01 -0.32
N SER A 36 -5.32 2.08 -0.63
CA SER A 36 -4.34 2.75 0.23
C SER A 36 -4.60 4.25 0.31
N TYR A 37 -4.83 4.89 -0.84
CA TYR A 37 -5.11 6.32 -0.90
C TYR A 37 -6.36 6.67 -0.11
N ASN A 38 -7.45 5.97 -0.37
CA ASN A 38 -8.73 6.26 0.28
C ASN A 38 -8.68 6.00 1.78
N THR A 39 -7.97 4.95 2.21
CA THR A 39 -7.83 4.62 3.63
C THR A 39 -7.11 5.74 4.37
N VAL A 40 -6.01 6.25 3.83
CA VAL A 40 -5.26 7.35 4.46
C VAL A 40 -6.13 8.61 4.53
N ILE A 41 -6.80 8.96 3.45
CA ILE A 41 -7.67 10.16 3.42
C ILE A 41 -8.79 10.05 4.47
N GLU A 42 -9.44 8.90 4.58
CA GLU A 42 -10.51 8.71 5.56
C GLU A 42 -9.99 8.80 6.99
N MET A 43 -8.82 8.24 7.26
CA MET A 43 -8.23 8.34 8.60
C MET A 43 -7.86 9.78 8.94
N CYS A 44 -7.34 10.54 7.98
CA CYS A 44 -7.04 11.95 8.18
C CYS A 44 -8.31 12.75 8.51
N LYS A 45 -9.40 12.49 7.81
CA LYS A 45 -10.68 13.14 8.10
C LYS A 45 -11.18 12.81 9.51
N THR A 46 -11.10 11.54 9.89
CA THR A 46 -11.54 11.08 11.22
C THR A 46 -10.74 11.73 12.33
N LYS A 47 -9.45 11.94 12.14
CA LYS A 47 -8.54 12.50 13.15
C LYS A 47 -8.33 14.00 13.00
N ASN A 48 -9.04 14.65 12.08
CA ASN A 48 -8.94 16.09 11.81
C ASN A 48 -7.51 16.54 11.48
N ILE A 49 -6.77 15.71 10.75
CA ILE A 49 -5.43 16.06 10.32
C ILE A 49 -5.53 16.98 9.13
N HIS A 50 -4.91 18.15 9.24
CA HIS A 50 -4.85 19.11 8.13
C HIS A 50 -3.74 18.71 7.16
N PHE A 51 -4.03 18.78 5.87
CA PHE A 51 -3.03 18.55 4.82
C PHE A 51 -3.24 19.54 3.68
N GLU A 52 -2.12 19.87 3.02
CA GLU A 52 -2.07 20.78 1.88
C GLU A 52 -1.95 19.99 0.57
N ASP A 53 -2.00 20.71 -0.55
CA ASP A 53 -1.89 20.08 -1.88
C ASP A 53 -0.58 19.30 -2.04
N LYS A 54 0.54 19.81 -1.49
CA LYS A 54 1.81 19.09 -1.56
C LYS A 54 1.76 17.75 -0.82
N ASP A 55 1.00 17.69 0.27
CA ASP A 55 0.85 16.43 1.02
C ASP A 55 0.06 15.41 0.21
N LEU A 56 -0.96 15.87 -0.51
CA LEU A 56 -1.74 15.00 -1.40
C LEU A 56 -0.88 14.47 -2.54
N LEU A 57 0.02 15.30 -3.08
CA LEU A 57 0.94 14.86 -4.12
C LEU A 57 1.89 13.79 -3.59
N LEU A 58 2.45 13.99 -2.40
CA LEU A 58 3.33 13.01 -1.77
C LEU A 58 2.59 11.71 -1.51
N LEU A 59 1.35 11.78 -1.06
CA LEU A 59 0.51 10.60 -0.84
C LEU A 59 0.24 9.85 -2.14
N ASP A 60 -0.05 10.58 -3.21
CA ASP A 60 -0.28 9.99 -4.53
C ASP A 60 0.93 9.21 -5.01
N VAL A 61 2.12 9.81 -4.93
CA VAL A 61 3.37 9.15 -5.32
C VAL A 61 3.63 7.94 -4.43
N PHE A 62 3.41 8.09 -3.12
CA PHE A 62 3.60 6.97 -2.19
C PHE A 62 2.67 5.80 -2.53
N CYS A 63 1.40 6.07 -2.76
CA CYS A 63 0.43 5.00 -3.06
C CYS A 63 0.75 4.32 -4.40
N GLY A 64 1.23 5.06 -5.39
CA GLY A 64 1.69 4.49 -6.65
C GLY A 64 2.87 3.55 -6.45
N GLY A 65 3.87 3.98 -5.68
CA GLY A 65 5.03 3.15 -5.35
C GLY A 65 4.65 1.94 -4.51
N ALA A 66 3.74 2.11 -3.55
CA ALA A 66 3.25 1.02 -2.72
C ALA A 66 2.53 -0.04 -3.56
N SER A 67 1.74 0.38 -4.55
CA SER A 67 1.07 -0.51 -5.47
C SER A 67 2.06 -1.37 -6.25
N ILE A 68 3.11 -0.74 -6.77
CA ILE A 68 4.16 -1.45 -7.52
C ILE A 68 4.91 -2.42 -6.61
N MET A 69 5.26 -1.98 -5.42
CA MET A 69 5.93 -2.85 -4.43
C MET A 69 5.09 -4.07 -4.08
N TYR A 70 3.80 -3.87 -3.89
CA TYR A 70 2.87 -4.95 -3.57
C TYR A 70 2.78 -5.97 -4.71
N GLN A 71 2.69 -5.50 -5.95
CA GLN A 71 2.70 -6.38 -7.12
C GLN A 71 3.97 -7.22 -7.19
N HIS A 72 5.12 -6.58 -6.99
CA HIS A 72 6.41 -7.28 -6.99
C HIS A 72 6.50 -8.28 -5.84
N TYR A 73 5.94 -7.94 -4.70
CA TYR A 73 5.91 -8.83 -3.54
C TYR A 73 5.10 -10.10 -3.86
N ILE A 74 3.92 -9.94 -4.44
CA ILE A 74 3.08 -11.08 -4.82
C ILE A 74 3.76 -11.95 -5.87
N LEU A 75 4.48 -11.34 -6.81
CA LEU A 75 5.21 -12.07 -7.84
C LEU A 75 6.47 -12.77 -7.32
N GLY A 76 6.78 -12.61 -6.05
CA GLY A 76 7.92 -13.28 -5.43
C GLY A 76 9.27 -12.65 -5.71
N LYS A 77 9.30 -11.37 -6.08
CA LYS A 77 10.55 -10.68 -6.39
C LYS A 77 11.37 -10.31 -5.14
N TYR A 78 10.74 -10.33 -3.97
CA TYR A 78 11.40 -9.99 -2.71
C TYR A 78 11.34 -11.17 -1.75
N ASP A 79 12.45 -11.38 -1.04
CA ASP A 79 12.52 -12.37 0.04
C ASP A 79 12.31 -11.64 1.38
N LEU A 80 11.08 -11.20 1.60
CA LEU A 80 10.69 -10.44 2.80
C LEU A 80 9.46 -11.08 3.42
N SER A 81 9.42 -11.09 4.77
CA SER A 81 8.20 -11.44 5.48
C SER A 81 7.19 -10.28 5.35
N PRO A 82 5.89 -10.54 5.57
CA PRO A 82 4.90 -9.45 5.59
C PRO A 82 5.25 -8.35 6.59
N LYS A 83 5.81 -8.71 7.75
CA LYS A 83 6.22 -7.74 8.76
C LYS A 83 7.36 -6.85 8.26
N GLN A 84 8.37 -7.45 7.64
CA GLN A 84 9.48 -6.70 7.07
C GLN A 84 9.02 -5.77 5.96
N ALA A 85 8.16 -6.27 5.06
CA ALA A 85 7.63 -5.47 3.96
C ALA A 85 6.81 -4.30 4.47
N GLY A 86 5.95 -4.54 5.47
CA GLY A 86 5.13 -3.50 6.07
C GLY A 86 5.96 -2.41 6.76
N HIS A 87 7.02 -2.80 7.46
CA HIS A 87 7.92 -1.84 8.11
C HIS A 87 8.67 -0.98 7.08
N LEU A 88 9.15 -1.59 6.00
CA LEU A 88 9.84 -0.83 4.95
C LEU A 88 8.91 0.16 4.29
N LEU A 89 7.68 -0.25 4.01
CA LEU A 89 6.69 0.64 3.40
C LEU A 89 6.34 1.80 4.34
N TYR A 90 6.20 1.53 5.64
CA TYR A 90 5.94 2.57 6.63
C TYR A 90 7.06 3.60 6.69
N GLN A 91 8.31 3.17 6.55
CA GLN A 91 9.45 4.09 6.54
C GLN A 91 9.38 5.09 5.39
N MET A 92 8.76 4.71 4.29
CA MET A 92 8.60 5.58 3.12
C MET A 92 7.32 6.42 3.17
N PHE A 93 6.47 6.20 4.16
CA PHE A 93 5.21 6.91 4.31
C PHE A 93 5.48 8.39 4.61
N PRO A 94 4.75 9.35 3.98
CA PRO A 94 4.98 10.77 4.26
C PRO A 94 4.78 11.12 5.72
N GLU A 95 5.71 11.94 6.26
CA GLU A 95 5.78 12.25 7.68
C GLU A 95 4.49 12.87 8.22
N ASN A 96 3.85 13.77 7.45
CA ASN A 96 2.62 14.43 7.89
C ASN A 96 1.48 13.46 8.18
N PHE A 97 1.53 12.27 7.61
CA PHE A 97 0.50 11.25 7.83
C PHE A 97 0.87 10.23 8.90
N LYS A 98 2.12 10.24 9.39
CA LYS A 98 2.60 9.23 10.35
C LYS A 98 2.04 9.39 11.75
N ILE A 99 1.58 10.57 12.11
CA ILE A 99 1.11 10.88 13.47
C ILE A 99 -0.04 9.96 13.89
N SER A 100 -0.79 9.45 12.93
CA SER A 100 -1.99 8.66 13.17
C SER A 100 -1.76 7.16 13.15
N TRP A 101 -0.57 6.75 12.86
CA TRP A 101 -0.25 5.35 12.64
C TRP A 101 0.74 4.84 13.66
#